data_4cc12955bd1f498aad29905bedd3ac4a
#
_entry.id   4cc12955bd1f498aad29905bedd3ac4a
#
_cell.length_a   1.000
_cell.length_b   1.000
_cell.length_c   1.000
_cell.angle_alpha   90.00
_cell.angle_beta   90.00
_cell.angle_gamma   90.00
#
_symmetry.space_group_name_H-M   'P 1'
#
loop_
_entity.id
_entity.type
_entity.pdbx_description
1 polymer ?
#
loop_
_entity_poly.entity_id
_entity_poly.type
_entity_poly.pdbx_seq_one_letter_code
_entity_poly.pdbx_strand_id
1 'polypeptide(L)'
;MVNPSINRSCSNHLLVSTSKRKSHSPRLAFTGNEQPGTFSVALFRLFQGAEILARQALANGNRPAADSYLADLQQWSLMLRNAQPNMIQWVVSHFGWRTSFNLLLEDWQSHPDQVRRLAEIEALVQKHRTTTGELIEAAKGDARWAIKHGGIKGILTELPPSTRMTLFLKEPFAQLSAAEVLALPYDADAEAERLLRNTRELLQCLERPTALTEWPVLRETPNRHKLDHYKTVPNGLGDLFAEQADRSLSMQFWASALSRNLLAEAGLAWLKHERDGTEITPDLFRDFLDPVDGKPLEIDRESRIIRCRGSNMKADPPDPASPPPPKAGFFSVGDDQLLIVPRWQPAK
;
A
#
# COMPACT_ATOMS: atom_id res chain seq x y z
N MET A 1 36.55 -15.90 43.21
CA MET A 1 36.96 -15.52 41.84
C MET A 1 35.69 -15.18 41.08
N VAL A 2 35.41 -13.92 40.94
CA VAL A 2 34.18 -13.40 40.32
C VAL A 2 34.60 -12.73 38.99
N ASN A 3 34.01 -13.16 37.89
CA ASN A 3 34.29 -12.64 36.56
C ASN A 3 33.28 -11.51 36.28
N PRO A 4 33.66 -10.31 35.89
CA PRO A 4 32.73 -9.23 35.59
C PRO A 4 32.28 -9.29 34.12
N SER A 5 30.98 -9.42 33.90
CA SER A 5 30.27 -9.27 32.62
C SER A 5 30.39 -7.85 32.09
N ILE A 6 30.84 -7.75 30.84
CA ILE A 6 30.98 -6.50 30.11
C ILE A 6 29.61 -6.08 29.56
N ASN A 7 29.05 -5.04 30.18
CA ASN A 7 27.88 -4.34 29.70
C ASN A 7 28.31 -3.31 28.64
N ARG A 8 28.10 -3.60 27.34
CA ARG A 8 28.26 -2.60 26.26
C ARG A 8 26.93 -1.91 26.04
N SER A 9 26.78 -0.77 26.69
CA SER A 9 25.76 0.24 26.39
C SER A 9 26.14 0.95 25.07
N CYS A 10 25.42 0.69 23.99
CA CYS A 10 25.49 1.50 22.78
C CYS A 10 24.57 2.72 22.95
N SER A 11 25.11 3.79 23.52
CA SER A 11 24.47 5.10 23.52
C SER A 11 24.73 5.79 22.17
N ASN A 12 23.83 5.65 21.20
CA ASN A 12 23.82 6.47 20.02
C ASN A 12 23.24 7.85 20.35
N HIS A 13 24.10 8.81 20.67
CA HIS A 13 23.76 10.21 20.73
C HIS A 13 23.55 10.74 19.31
N LEU A 14 22.29 10.81 18.86
CA LEU A 14 21.89 11.66 17.73
C LEU A 14 21.93 13.12 18.22
N LEU A 15 23.04 13.80 17.93
CA LEU A 15 23.15 15.24 18.10
C LEU A 15 22.23 15.94 17.10
N VAL A 16 21.03 16.33 17.54
CA VAL A 16 20.16 17.23 16.79
C VAL A 16 20.68 18.65 16.96
N SER A 17 21.43 19.11 15.96
CA SER A 17 21.82 20.52 15.84
C SER A 17 20.58 21.35 15.49
N THR A 18 20.16 22.23 16.40
CA THR A 18 19.11 23.24 16.18
C THR A 18 19.68 24.45 15.42
N SER A 19 20.03 24.24 14.17
CA SER A 19 20.35 25.32 13.24
C SER A 19 19.08 25.80 12.56
N LYS A 20 18.84 27.11 12.52
CA LYS A 20 17.75 27.77 11.76
C LYS A 20 17.77 27.28 10.31
N ARG A 21 16.93 26.31 9.98
CA ARG A 21 16.82 25.77 8.62
C ARG A 21 16.12 26.80 7.73
N LYS A 22 16.90 27.43 6.84
CA LYS A 22 16.38 27.87 5.55
C LYS A 22 15.89 26.60 4.84
N SER A 23 14.67 26.64 4.33
CA SER A 23 14.03 25.54 3.62
C SER A 23 14.80 25.16 2.35
N HIS A 24 15.82 24.33 2.51
CA HIS A 24 16.41 23.61 1.40
C HIS A 24 15.76 22.23 1.39
N SER A 25 14.73 22.08 0.56
CA SER A 25 14.25 20.74 0.18
C SER A 25 15.47 19.95 -0.32
N PRO A 26 15.82 18.81 0.31
CA PRO A 26 16.85 17.96 -0.24
C PRO A 26 16.34 17.49 -1.61
N ARG A 27 16.95 17.97 -2.69
CA ARG A 27 16.79 17.37 -4.01
C ARG A 27 17.44 15.99 -3.91
N LEU A 28 16.63 14.96 -3.64
CA LEU A 28 17.04 13.58 -3.85
C LEU A 28 17.25 13.42 -5.36
N ALA A 29 18.49 13.60 -5.80
CA ALA A 29 18.89 13.28 -7.16
C ALA A 29 18.94 11.76 -7.26
N PHE A 30 17.92 11.18 -7.87
CA PHE A 30 17.91 9.77 -8.22
C PHE A 30 18.94 9.52 -9.32
N THR A 31 20.09 9.01 -8.95
CA THR A 31 21.02 8.42 -9.91
C THR A 31 20.47 7.03 -10.23
N GLY A 32 20.06 6.79 -11.47
CA GLY A 32 19.25 5.64 -11.92
C GLY A 32 19.89 4.25 -11.84
N ASN A 33 20.85 4.02 -10.92
CA ASN A 33 21.57 2.75 -10.73
C ASN A 33 21.30 2.05 -9.39
N GLU A 34 20.42 2.60 -8.53
CA GLU A 34 20.14 1.93 -7.26
C GLU A 34 19.10 0.81 -7.43
N GLN A 35 19.39 -0.33 -6.80
CA GLN A 35 18.49 -1.50 -6.81
C GLN A 35 17.14 -1.12 -6.19
N PRO A 36 16.00 -1.31 -6.89
CA PRO A 36 14.68 -0.86 -6.43
C PRO A 36 14.28 -1.44 -5.07
N GLY A 37 14.72 -2.65 -4.75
CA GLY A 37 14.38 -3.33 -3.50
C GLY A 37 14.98 -2.68 -2.25
N THR A 38 16.26 -2.36 -2.26
CA THR A 38 16.96 -1.72 -1.12
C THR A 38 16.45 -0.30 -0.87
N PHE A 39 16.18 0.42 -1.94
CA PHE A 39 15.63 1.77 -1.89
C PHE A 39 14.21 1.80 -1.29
N SER A 40 13.37 0.85 -1.68
CA SER A 40 11.98 0.78 -1.19
C SER A 40 11.93 0.47 0.31
N VAL A 41 12.81 -0.41 0.82
CA VAL A 41 12.92 -0.69 2.26
C VAL A 41 13.41 0.53 3.04
N ALA A 42 14.39 1.26 2.51
CA ALA A 42 14.89 2.49 3.15
C ALA A 42 13.81 3.57 3.23
N LEU A 43 13.05 3.76 2.15
CA LEU A 43 11.91 4.69 2.13
C LEU A 43 10.81 4.28 3.11
N PHE A 44 10.46 3.00 3.15
CA PHE A 44 9.46 2.51 4.10
C PHE A 44 9.87 2.80 5.54
N ARG A 45 11.14 2.58 5.90
CA ARG A 45 11.69 2.92 7.22
C ARG A 45 11.66 4.43 7.48
N LEU A 46 11.91 5.25 6.47
CA LEU A 46 11.82 6.71 6.58
C LEU A 46 10.39 7.15 6.91
N PHE A 47 9.38 6.60 6.22
CA PHE A 47 7.98 6.86 6.51
C PHE A 47 7.60 6.41 7.93
N GLN A 48 8.01 5.22 8.36
CA GLN A 48 7.79 4.74 9.73
C GLN A 48 8.45 5.66 10.77
N GLY A 49 9.67 6.12 10.51
CA GLY A 49 10.36 7.06 11.38
C GLY A 49 9.61 8.39 11.52
N ALA A 50 9.14 8.96 10.42
CA ALA A 50 8.37 10.20 10.42
C ALA A 50 7.00 10.03 11.10
N GLU A 51 6.34 8.87 10.94
CA GLU A 51 5.11 8.53 11.66
C GLU A 51 5.33 8.52 13.18
N ILE A 52 6.37 7.82 13.65
CA ILE A 52 6.70 7.74 15.08
C ILE A 52 6.97 9.15 15.65
N LEU A 53 7.74 9.97 14.94
CA LEU A 53 8.05 11.34 15.36
C LEU A 53 6.80 12.23 15.38
N ALA A 54 5.91 12.10 14.40
CA ALA A 54 4.64 12.82 14.38
C ALA A 54 3.75 12.43 15.56
N ARG A 55 3.61 11.12 15.85
CA ARG A 55 2.84 10.63 17.02
C ARG A 55 3.42 11.11 18.34
N GLN A 56 4.75 11.09 18.50
CA GLN A 56 5.42 11.62 19.70
C GLN A 56 5.19 13.12 19.86
N ALA A 57 5.26 13.88 18.78
CA ALA A 57 5.00 15.31 18.78
C ALA A 57 3.55 15.62 19.19
N LEU A 58 2.56 14.88 18.64
CA LEU A 58 1.16 14.99 19.04
C LEU A 58 0.95 14.65 20.52
N ALA A 59 1.52 13.55 20.98
CA ALA A 59 1.43 13.12 22.38
C ALA A 59 2.01 14.16 23.36
N ASN A 60 3.05 14.88 22.94
CA ASN A 60 3.70 15.94 23.71
C ASN A 60 3.03 17.33 23.51
N GLY A 61 1.94 17.41 22.78
CA GLY A 61 1.26 18.69 22.48
C GLY A 61 2.04 19.62 21.53
N ASN A 62 3.14 19.14 20.90
CA ASN A 62 3.95 19.92 19.98
C ASN A 62 3.39 19.82 18.54
N ARG A 63 2.25 20.46 18.30
CA ARG A 63 1.56 20.49 16.99
C ARG A 63 2.42 21.00 15.86
N PRO A 64 3.19 22.11 16.00
CA PRO A 64 4.03 22.57 14.90
C PRO A 64 5.04 21.54 14.41
N ALA A 65 5.61 20.75 15.31
CA ALA A 65 6.50 19.65 14.95
C ALA A 65 5.73 18.50 14.26
N ALA A 66 4.55 18.13 14.77
CA ALA A 66 3.70 17.12 14.15
C ALA A 66 3.29 17.51 12.73
N ASP A 67 2.84 18.76 12.52
CA ASP A 67 2.46 19.28 11.20
C ASP A 67 3.65 19.27 10.23
N SER A 68 4.87 19.53 10.71
CA SER A 68 6.09 19.44 9.89
C SER A 68 6.35 18.00 9.42
N TYR A 69 6.25 17.00 10.31
CA TYR A 69 6.43 15.59 9.94
C TYR A 69 5.31 15.10 9.01
N LEU A 70 4.08 15.56 9.20
CA LEU A 70 2.97 15.28 8.29
C LEU A 70 3.22 15.86 6.91
N ALA A 71 3.71 17.09 6.81
CA ALA A 71 4.07 17.71 5.55
C ALA A 71 5.18 16.94 4.82
N ASP A 72 6.20 16.48 5.56
CA ASP A 72 7.27 15.65 5.01
C ASP A 72 6.72 14.32 4.45
N LEU A 73 5.86 13.62 5.21
CA LEU A 73 5.21 12.37 4.77
C LEU A 73 4.41 12.57 3.48
N GLN A 74 3.62 13.64 3.41
CA GLN A 74 2.83 13.97 2.23
C GLN A 74 3.71 14.31 1.03
N GLN A 75 4.76 15.11 1.24
CA GLN A 75 5.68 15.50 0.19
C GLN A 75 6.41 14.29 -0.38
N TRP A 76 6.97 13.41 0.47
CA TRP A 76 7.66 12.20 0.02
C TRP A 76 6.72 11.25 -0.72
N SER A 77 5.50 11.08 -0.21
CA SER A 77 4.46 10.29 -0.89
C SER A 77 4.20 10.79 -2.31
N LEU A 78 4.04 12.10 -2.50
CA LEU A 78 3.85 12.70 -3.83
C LEU A 78 5.08 12.60 -4.71
N MET A 79 6.28 12.79 -4.16
CA MET A 79 7.52 12.66 -4.94
C MET A 79 7.66 11.25 -5.51
N LEU A 80 7.37 10.22 -4.71
CA LEU A 80 7.40 8.83 -5.17
C LEU A 80 6.36 8.57 -6.26
N ARG A 81 5.16 9.11 -6.08
CA ARG A 81 4.05 8.95 -7.03
C ARG A 81 4.36 9.60 -8.38
N ASN A 82 5.07 10.72 -8.40
CA ASN A 82 5.40 11.48 -9.60
C ASN A 82 6.69 11.03 -10.30
N ALA A 83 7.51 10.17 -9.66
CA ALA A 83 8.83 9.78 -10.16
C ALA A 83 8.84 8.59 -11.12
N GLN A 84 7.87 8.45 -12.03
CA GLN A 84 7.67 7.27 -12.89
C GLN A 84 7.46 5.99 -12.08
N PRO A 85 6.35 5.84 -11.39
CA PRO A 85 6.17 4.80 -10.42
C PRO A 85 6.16 3.43 -11.06
N ASN A 86 7.00 2.55 -10.53
CA ASN A 86 6.72 1.11 -10.57
C ASN A 86 5.74 0.78 -9.43
N MET A 87 5.19 -0.44 -9.44
CA MET A 87 4.22 -0.88 -8.44
C MET A 87 4.72 -0.69 -7.00
N ILE A 88 5.99 -1.00 -6.73
CA ILE A 88 6.56 -0.90 -5.37
C ILE A 88 6.60 0.56 -4.91
N GLN A 89 7.07 1.48 -5.75
CA GLN A 89 7.08 2.91 -5.43
C GLN A 89 5.67 3.45 -5.22
N TRP A 90 4.73 3.00 -6.04
CA TRP A 90 3.33 3.35 -5.91
C TRP A 90 2.75 2.84 -4.56
N VAL A 91 2.99 1.58 -4.17
CA VAL A 91 2.58 1.01 -2.88
C VAL A 91 3.18 1.80 -1.71
N VAL A 92 4.48 2.12 -1.76
CA VAL A 92 5.15 2.91 -0.72
C VAL A 92 4.57 4.32 -0.63
N SER A 93 4.23 4.94 -1.76
CA SER A 93 3.56 6.25 -1.76
C SER A 93 2.19 6.19 -1.09
N HIS A 94 1.43 5.14 -1.33
CA HIS A 94 0.13 4.91 -0.67
C HIS A 94 0.26 4.68 0.83
N PHE A 95 1.34 4.04 1.28
CA PHE A 95 1.61 3.91 2.71
C PHE A 95 1.78 5.28 3.37
N GLY A 96 2.57 6.18 2.80
CA GLY A 96 2.77 7.53 3.32
C GLY A 96 1.47 8.35 3.37
N TRP A 97 0.66 8.27 2.32
CA TRP A 97 -0.66 8.90 2.30
C TRP A 97 -1.60 8.35 3.40
N ARG A 98 -1.73 7.02 3.51
CA ARG A 98 -2.55 6.37 4.53
C ARG A 98 -2.13 6.79 5.94
N THR A 99 -0.83 6.79 6.20
CA THR A 99 -0.27 7.20 7.49
C THR A 99 -0.62 8.66 7.80
N SER A 100 -0.49 9.57 6.83
CA SER A 100 -0.88 10.97 6.99
C SER A 100 -2.36 11.13 7.28
N PHE A 101 -3.22 10.39 6.56
CA PHE A 101 -4.66 10.41 6.77
C PHE A 101 -5.05 9.93 8.18
N ASN A 102 -4.47 8.81 8.62
CA ASN A 102 -4.71 8.28 9.96
C ASN A 102 -4.28 9.27 11.06
N LEU A 103 -3.11 9.88 10.94
CA LEU A 103 -2.62 10.87 11.90
C LEU A 103 -3.53 12.10 11.99
N LEU A 104 -4.06 12.58 10.86
CA LEU A 104 -5.02 13.69 10.85
C LEU A 104 -6.34 13.31 11.57
N LEU A 105 -6.82 12.07 11.38
CA LEU A 105 -8.03 11.59 12.06
C LEU A 105 -7.80 11.29 13.54
N GLU A 106 -6.64 10.77 13.91
CA GLU A 106 -6.27 10.52 15.31
C GLU A 106 -6.20 11.83 16.12
N ASP A 107 -5.66 12.89 15.53
CA ASP A 107 -5.61 14.21 16.15
C ASP A 107 -6.97 14.94 16.14
N TRP A 108 -7.95 14.45 15.39
CA TRP A 108 -9.23 15.11 15.18
C TRP A 108 -9.91 15.61 16.47
N GLN A 109 -10.05 14.71 17.47
CA GLN A 109 -10.79 15.05 18.70
C GLN A 109 -10.04 16.04 19.60
N SER A 110 -8.72 16.07 19.52
CA SER A 110 -7.86 16.97 20.29
C SER A 110 -7.55 18.27 19.53
N HIS A 111 -7.91 18.37 18.24
CA HIS A 111 -7.61 19.53 17.43
C HIS A 111 -8.51 20.72 17.77
N PRO A 112 -7.96 21.91 18.09
CA PRO A 112 -8.73 23.06 18.51
C PRO A 112 -9.64 23.63 17.39
N ASP A 113 -9.27 23.39 16.13
CA ASP A 113 -10.01 23.87 14.94
C ASP A 113 -10.32 22.67 14.02
N GLN A 114 -11.49 22.05 14.23
CA GLN A 114 -11.93 20.92 13.41
C GLN A 114 -12.32 21.34 11.99
N VAL A 115 -12.74 22.58 11.77
CA VAL A 115 -13.06 23.09 10.44
C VAL A 115 -11.79 23.12 9.57
N ARG A 116 -10.72 23.67 10.13
CA ARG A 116 -9.41 23.66 9.47
C ARG A 116 -8.92 22.24 9.24
N ARG A 117 -9.03 21.34 10.23
CA ARG A 117 -8.61 19.95 10.11
C ARG A 117 -9.39 19.21 9.02
N LEU A 118 -10.69 19.47 8.88
CA LEU A 118 -11.51 18.93 7.79
C LEU A 118 -11.00 19.37 6.41
N ALA A 119 -10.66 20.65 6.27
CA ALA A 119 -10.11 21.18 5.02
C ALA A 119 -8.73 20.54 4.68
N GLU A 120 -7.90 20.30 5.69
CA GLU A 120 -6.60 19.59 5.50
C GLU A 120 -6.81 18.15 5.04
N ILE A 121 -7.76 17.42 5.63
CA ILE A 121 -8.13 16.06 5.22
C ILE A 121 -8.70 16.07 3.80
N GLU A 122 -9.59 17.01 3.47
CA GLU A 122 -10.14 17.14 2.12
C GLU A 122 -9.05 17.38 1.09
N ALA A 123 -8.14 18.30 1.35
CA ALA A 123 -7.00 18.60 0.48
C ALA A 123 -6.10 17.37 0.30
N LEU A 124 -5.86 16.59 1.38
CA LEU A 124 -5.09 15.37 1.33
C LEU A 124 -5.77 14.32 0.46
N VAL A 125 -7.08 14.08 0.64
CA VAL A 125 -7.85 13.10 -0.14
C VAL A 125 -7.85 13.48 -1.62
N GLN A 126 -8.12 14.74 -1.95
CA GLN A 126 -8.11 15.23 -3.34
C GLN A 126 -6.73 15.07 -4.00
N LYS A 127 -5.67 15.48 -3.29
CA LYS A 127 -4.29 15.47 -3.79
C LYS A 127 -3.76 14.05 -4.02
N HIS A 128 -4.22 13.10 -3.22
CA HIS A 128 -3.78 11.71 -3.27
C HIS A 128 -4.80 10.73 -3.86
N ARG A 129 -5.86 11.26 -4.46
CA ARG A 129 -6.86 10.43 -5.13
C ARG A 129 -6.16 9.57 -6.18
N THR A 130 -6.31 8.25 -6.05
CA THR A 130 -5.80 7.31 -7.05
C THR A 130 -6.65 7.39 -8.30
N THR A 131 -6.01 7.63 -9.42
CA THR A 131 -6.67 7.63 -10.73
C THR A 131 -6.33 6.35 -11.49
N THR A 132 -7.24 5.93 -12.38
CA THR A 132 -6.96 4.82 -13.31
C THR A 132 -5.69 5.08 -14.13
N GLY A 133 -5.44 6.34 -14.50
CA GLY A 133 -4.23 6.73 -15.25
C GLY A 133 -2.92 6.42 -14.50
N GLU A 134 -2.90 6.61 -13.19
CA GLU A 134 -1.72 6.30 -12.37
C GLU A 134 -1.48 4.80 -12.24
N LEU A 135 -2.55 4.01 -12.09
CA LEU A 135 -2.45 2.55 -12.09
C LEU A 135 -1.93 2.04 -13.44
N ILE A 136 -2.39 2.62 -14.54
CA ILE A 136 -1.91 2.34 -15.89
C ILE A 136 -0.42 2.63 -16.01
N GLU A 137 0.05 3.78 -15.54
CA GLU A 137 1.47 4.12 -15.62
C GLU A 137 2.33 3.27 -14.68
N ALA A 138 1.84 2.90 -13.49
CA ALA A 138 2.52 1.96 -12.61
C ALA A 138 2.68 0.58 -13.25
N ALA A 139 1.62 0.04 -13.87
CA ALA A 139 1.65 -1.24 -14.58
C ALA A 139 2.62 -1.22 -15.77
N LYS A 140 2.63 -0.15 -16.57
CA LYS A 140 3.60 0.05 -17.65
C LYS A 140 5.03 0.18 -17.11
N GLY A 141 5.21 0.85 -15.98
CA GLY A 141 6.48 1.01 -15.30
C GLY A 141 7.07 -0.34 -14.88
N ASP A 142 6.24 -1.20 -14.27
CA ASP A 142 6.63 -2.56 -13.90
C ASP A 142 7.05 -3.41 -15.11
N ALA A 143 6.27 -3.37 -16.18
CA ALA A 143 6.59 -4.12 -17.40
C ALA A 143 7.93 -3.65 -18.01
N ARG A 144 8.13 -2.33 -18.12
CA ARG A 144 9.39 -1.76 -18.62
C ARG A 144 10.58 -2.16 -17.74
N TRP A 145 10.39 -2.08 -16.43
CA TRP A 145 11.44 -2.47 -15.48
C TRP A 145 11.76 -3.95 -15.58
N ALA A 146 10.73 -4.82 -15.59
CA ALA A 146 10.91 -6.26 -15.71
C ALA A 146 11.65 -6.64 -17.00
N ILE A 147 11.23 -6.09 -18.15
CA ILE A 147 11.89 -6.35 -19.45
C ILE A 147 13.36 -5.87 -19.40
N LYS A 148 13.62 -4.66 -18.89
CA LYS A 148 14.97 -4.11 -18.78
C LYS A 148 15.92 -4.97 -17.93
N HIS A 149 15.40 -5.62 -16.90
CA HIS A 149 16.17 -6.44 -15.94
C HIS A 149 16.12 -7.93 -16.23
N GLY A 150 15.69 -8.36 -17.40
CA GLY A 150 15.66 -9.77 -17.80
C GLY A 150 14.51 -10.56 -17.21
N GLY A 151 13.37 -9.91 -16.99
CA GLY A 151 12.16 -10.54 -16.51
C GLY A 151 12.28 -11.11 -15.11
N ILE A 152 11.56 -12.20 -14.85
CA ILE A 152 11.58 -12.88 -13.54
C ILE A 152 12.96 -13.45 -13.20
N LYS A 153 13.72 -13.88 -14.19
CA LYS A 153 15.08 -14.40 -13.97
C LYS A 153 15.99 -13.33 -13.37
N GLY A 154 15.93 -12.10 -13.87
CA GLY A 154 16.72 -10.98 -13.33
C GLY A 154 16.37 -10.70 -11.86
N ILE A 155 15.09 -10.70 -11.52
CA ILE A 155 14.63 -10.50 -10.12
C ILE A 155 15.17 -11.61 -9.20
N LEU A 156 15.06 -12.85 -9.63
CA LEU A 156 15.46 -13.99 -8.81
C LEU A 156 16.98 -14.10 -8.63
N THR A 157 17.78 -13.64 -9.59
CA THR A 157 19.25 -13.65 -9.48
C THR A 157 19.78 -12.71 -8.41
N GLU A 158 18.97 -11.69 -8.01
CA GLU A 158 19.32 -10.78 -6.92
C GLU A 158 19.02 -11.37 -5.53
N LEU A 159 18.29 -12.49 -5.46
CA LEU A 159 17.94 -13.14 -4.20
C LEU A 159 19.06 -14.12 -3.75
N PRO A 160 19.27 -14.28 -2.42
CA PRO A 160 20.12 -15.35 -1.93
C PRO A 160 19.64 -16.72 -2.45
N PRO A 161 20.54 -17.63 -2.88
CA PRO A 161 20.16 -18.91 -3.48
C PRO A 161 19.25 -19.78 -2.61
N SER A 162 19.35 -19.65 -1.29
CA SER A 162 18.53 -20.38 -0.31
C SER A 162 17.16 -19.76 -0.05
N THR A 163 16.85 -18.59 -0.64
CA THR A 163 15.56 -17.92 -0.45
C THR A 163 14.44 -18.82 -0.96
N ARG A 164 13.43 -19.07 -0.10
CA ARG A 164 12.22 -19.81 -0.49
C ARG A 164 11.26 -18.92 -1.26
N MET A 165 10.53 -19.53 -2.20
CA MET A 165 9.61 -18.81 -3.10
C MET A 165 8.24 -18.53 -2.48
N THR A 166 8.10 -18.60 -1.15
CA THR A 166 6.84 -18.41 -0.42
C THR A 166 6.15 -17.08 -0.66
N LEU A 167 6.90 -16.04 -1.07
CA LEU A 167 6.34 -14.72 -1.43
C LEU A 167 5.93 -14.61 -2.90
N PHE A 168 6.30 -15.58 -3.73
CA PHE A 168 6.15 -15.48 -5.18
C PHE A 168 5.33 -16.60 -5.79
N LEU A 169 5.33 -17.77 -5.18
CA LEU A 169 4.70 -18.98 -5.71
C LEU A 169 3.74 -19.60 -4.69
N LYS A 170 2.68 -20.23 -5.20
CA LYS A 170 1.74 -21.03 -4.40
C LYS A 170 2.30 -22.42 -4.13
N GLU A 171 1.77 -23.10 -3.12
CA GLU A 171 2.09 -24.48 -2.84
C GLU A 171 1.72 -25.41 -4.02
N PRO A 172 2.53 -26.44 -4.37
CA PRO A 172 3.72 -26.90 -3.64
C PRO A 172 5.03 -26.17 -4.02
N PHE A 173 5.01 -25.24 -4.97
CA PHE A 173 6.21 -24.58 -5.50
C PHE A 173 6.77 -23.50 -4.56
N ALA A 174 6.01 -23.06 -3.59
CA ALA A 174 6.44 -22.10 -2.56
C ALA A 174 7.67 -22.59 -1.77
N GLN A 175 7.87 -23.90 -1.65
CA GLN A 175 8.99 -24.51 -0.94
C GLN A 175 10.28 -24.59 -1.75
N LEU A 176 10.24 -24.33 -3.06
CA LEU A 176 11.43 -24.30 -3.88
C LEU A 176 12.33 -23.12 -3.47
N SER A 177 13.64 -23.33 -3.52
CA SER A 177 14.62 -22.27 -3.36
C SER A 177 14.80 -21.46 -4.66
N ALA A 178 15.35 -20.25 -4.54
CA ALA A 178 15.70 -19.44 -5.71
C ALA A 178 16.63 -20.18 -6.67
N ALA A 179 17.58 -20.96 -6.14
CA ALA A 179 18.51 -21.77 -6.95
C ALA A 179 17.79 -22.85 -7.75
N GLU A 180 16.83 -23.56 -7.15
CA GLU A 180 16.05 -24.61 -7.83
C GLU A 180 15.18 -24.02 -8.93
N VAL A 181 14.58 -22.86 -8.70
CA VAL A 181 13.74 -22.18 -9.68
C VAL A 181 14.57 -21.58 -10.82
N LEU A 182 15.75 -21.00 -10.52
CA LEU A 182 16.67 -20.45 -11.52
C LEU A 182 17.32 -21.55 -12.42
N ALA A 183 17.28 -22.81 -11.99
CA ALA A 183 17.74 -23.93 -12.81
C ALA A 183 16.77 -24.35 -13.92
N LEU A 184 15.53 -23.79 -13.93
CA LEU A 184 14.55 -24.03 -15.00
C LEU A 184 14.98 -23.36 -16.31
N PRO A 185 14.61 -23.94 -17.48
CA PRO A 185 14.83 -23.29 -18.76
C PRO A 185 14.20 -21.90 -18.83
N TYR A 186 14.88 -20.97 -19.49
CA TYR A 186 14.41 -19.58 -19.61
C TYR A 186 14.66 -19.02 -21.01
N ASP A 187 13.60 -18.48 -21.59
CA ASP A 187 13.60 -17.79 -22.87
C ASP A 187 13.21 -16.32 -22.63
N ALA A 188 14.15 -15.40 -22.81
CA ALA A 188 13.96 -13.98 -22.53
C ALA A 188 12.92 -13.32 -23.47
N ASP A 189 12.85 -13.74 -24.74
CA ASP A 189 11.91 -13.16 -25.71
C ASP A 189 10.48 -13.63 -25.44
N ALA A 190 10.30 -14.93 -25.19
CA ALA A 190 9.02 -15.48 -24.76
C ALA A 190 8.51 -14.83 -23.44
N GLU A 191 9.43 -14.58 -22.52
CA GLU A 191 9.10 -13.88 -21.25
C GLU A 191 8.68 -12.44 -21.48
N ALA A 192 9.39 -11.70 -22.35
CA ALA A 192 9.03 -10.32 -22.68
C ALA A 192 7.65 -10.23 -23.36
N GLU A 193 7.36 -11.13 -24.31
CA GLU A 193 6.05 -11.22 -24.94
C GLU A 193 4.93 -11.53 -23.93
N ARG A 194 5.19 -12.44 -22.98
CA ARG A 194 4.28 -12.79 -21.90
C ARG A 194 3.99 -11.59 -21.00
N LEU A 195 5.00 -10.86 -20.58
CA LEU A 195 4.88 -9.67 -19.75
C LEU A 195 4.05 -8.58 -20.44
N LEU A 196 4.31 -8.34 -21.73
CA LEU A 196 3.55 -7.38 -22.53
C LEU A 196 2.08 -7.79 -22.68
N ARG A 197 1.80 -9.07 -22.90
CA ARG A 197 0.43 -9.59 -22.98
C ARG A 197 -0.31 -9.42 -21.65
N ASN A 198 0.31 -9.84 -20.53
CA ASN A 198 -0.28 -9.69 -19.20
C ASN A 198 -0.55 -8.21 -18.88
N THR A 199 0.37 -7.32 -19.25
CA THR A 199 0.19 -5.88 -19.05
C THR A 199 -0.99 -5.35 -19.87
N ARG A 200 -1.16 -5.77 -21.14
CA ARG A 200 -2.30 -5.37 -21.96
C ARG A 200 -3.63 -5.85 -21.36
N GLU A 201 -3.69 -7.09 -20.89
CA GLU A 201 -4.88 -7.64 -20.22
C GLU A 201 -5.25 -6.81 -18.98
N LEU A 202 -4.24 -6.46 -18.18
CA LEU A 202 -4.44 -5.60 -17.02
C LEU A 202 -4.93 -4.20 -17.40
N LEU A 203 -4.33 -3.57 -18.41
CA LEU A 203 -4.75 -2.25 -18.88
C LEU A 203 -6.20 -2.28 -19.39
N GLN A 204 -6.60 -3.32 -20.10
CA GLN A 204 -7.98 -3.50 -20.54
C GLN A 204 -8.97 -3.63 -19.37
N CYS A 205 -8.55 -4.26 -18.25
CA CYS A 205 -9.35 -4.31 -17.02
C CYS A 205 -9.48 -2.94 -16.38
N LEU A 206 -8.37 -2.17 -16.30
CA LEU A 206 -8.35 -0.84 -15.71
C LEU A 206 -9.21 0.18 -16.46
N GLU A 207 -9.41 -0.01 -17.75
CA GLU A 207 -10.27 0.83 -18.60
C GLU A 207 -11.77 0.54 -18.43
N ARG A 208 -12.12 -0.56 -17.76
CA ARG A 208 -13.51 -0.98 -17.56
C ARG A 208 -13.98 -0.57 -16.15
N PRO A 209 -15.16 0.06 -16.01
CA PRO A 209 -15.75 0.37 -14.72
C PRO A 209 -16.44 -0.87 -14.12
N THR A 210 -15.73 -1.99 -14.00
CA THR A 210 -16.24 -3.25 -13.44
C THR A 210 -15.55 -3.59 -12.14
N ALA A 211 -16.23 -4.37 -11.30
CA ALA A 211 -15.67 -4.86 -10.04
C ALA A 211 -14.37 -5.65 -10.28
N LEU A 212 -13.43 -5.54 -9.35
CA LEU A 212 -12.14 -6.26 -9.43
C LEU A 212 -12.31 -7.77 -9.56
N THR A 213 -13.37 -8.34 -8.97
CA THR A 213 -13.71 -9.77 -9.06
C THR A 213 -14.02 -10.25 -10.47
N GLU A 214 -14.37 -9.34 -11.37
CA GLU A 214 -14.65 -9.65 -12.77
C GLU A 214 -13.37 -9.68 -13.64
N TRP A 215 -12.23 -9.23 -13.10
CA TRP A 215 -11.00 -9.12 -13.86
C TRP A 215 -10.38 -10.50 -14.12
N PRO A 216 -10.09 -10.87 -15.38
CA PRO A 216 -9.52 -12.18 -15.72
C PRO A 216 -8.20 -12.48 -15.00
N VAL A 217 -7.40 -11.45 -14.75
CA VAL A 217 -6.08 -11.58 -14.09
C VAL A 217 -6.17 -11.99 -12.62
N LEU A 218 -7.36 -11.83 -11.99
CA LEU A 218 -7.62 -12.23 -10.61
C LEU A 218 -8.18 -13.65 -10.48
N ARG A 219 -8.57 -14.26 -11.60
CA ARG A 219 -9.10 -15.63 -11.55
C ARG A 219 -7.99 -16.57 -11.15
N GLU A 220 -8.26 -17.42 -10.16
CA GLU A 220 -7.34 -18.48 -9.78
C GLU A 220 -7.06 -19.39 -10.97
N THR A 221 -5.77 -19.53 -11.29
CA THR A 221 -5.34 -20.54 -12.25
C THR A 221 -5.06 -21.80 -11.43
N PRO A 222 -5.80 -22.90 -11.65
CA PRO A 222 -5.53 -24.15 -10.95
C PRO A 222 -4.13 -24.64 -11.27
N ASN A 223 -3.48 -25.27 -10.30
CA ASN A 223 -2.21 -25.97 -10.49
C ASN A 223 -2.37 -27.04 -11.59
N ARG A 224 -1.87 -26.76 -12.80
CA ARG A 224 -2.07 -27.66 -13.96
C ARG A 224 -0.93 -28.64 -14.13
N HIS A 225 0.29 -28.24 -13.74
CA HIS A 225 1.47 -29.01 -14.07
C HIS A 225 2.34 -29.31 -12.84
N LYS A 226 3.08 -30.42 -12.90
CA LYS A 226 4.12 -30.77 -11.93
C LYS A 226 5.43 -30.09 -12.30
N LEU A 227 6.37 -29.98 -11.37
CA LEU A 227 7.68 -29.34 -11.59
C LEU A 227 8.42 -29.89 -12.83
N ASP A 228 8.30 -31.19 -13.12
CA ASP A 228 8.98 -31.83 -14.25
C ASP A 228 8.48 -31.28 -15.61
N HIS A 229 7.26 -30.82 -15.71
CA HIS A 229 6.77 -30.13 -16.92
C HIS A 229 7.60 -28.87 -17.21
N TYR A 230 7.82 -28.03 -16.19
CA TYR A 230 8.58 -26.79 -16.36
C TYR A 230 10.06 -27.00 -16.66
N LYS A 231 10.61 -28.18 -16.36
CA LYS A 231 11.99 -28.57 -16.75
C LYS A 231 12.13 -28.90 -18.24
N THR A 232 11.02 -29.20 -18.91
CA THR A 232 11.01 -29.68 -20.29
C THR A 232 10.57 -28.66 -21.32
N VAL A 233 9.94 -27.55 -20.89
CA VAL A 233 9.49 -26.48 -21.79
C VAL A 233 10.55 -25.39 -21.95
N PRO A 234 10.65 -24.70 -23.12
CA PRO A 234 11.71 -23.73 -23.38
C PRO A 234 11.75 -22.54 -22.40
N ASN A 235 10.60 -22.07 -21.94
CA ASN A 235 10.48 -20.98 -20.95
C ASN A 235 9.87 -21.48 -19.64
N GLY A 236 10.35 -22.59 -19.11
CA GLY A 236 9.81 -23.23 -17.92
C GLY A 236 9.78 -22.32 -16.69
N LEU A 237 10.80 -21.46 -16.53
CA LEU A 237 10.82 -20.46 -15.48
C LEU A 237 9.67 -19.46 -15.63
N GLY A 238 9.52 -18.88 -16.83
CA GLY A 238 8.44 -17.92 -17.12
C GLY A 238 7.05 -18.54 -16.99
N ASP A 239 6.87 -19.77 -17.48
CA ASP A 239 5.60 -20.48 -17.43
C ASP A 239 5.21 -20.86 -15.99
N LEU A 240 6.18 -21.28 -15.15
CA LEU A 240 5.96 -21.52 -13.74
C LEU A 240 5.40 -20.27 -13.05
N PHE A 241 6.04 -19.12 -13.25
CA PHE A 241 5.57 -17.87 -12.67
C PHE A 241 4.25 -17.39 -13.27
N ALA A 242 4.02 -17.65 -14.56
CA ALA A 242 2.74 -17.32 -15.19
C ALA A 242 1.56 -18.09 -14.58
N GLU A 243 1.79 -19.36 -14.22
CA GLU A 243 0.74 -20.27 -13.76
C GLU A 243 0.62 -20.33 -12.22
N GLN A 244 1.76 -20.18 -11.51
CA GLN A 244 1.85 -20.47 -10.08
C GLN A 244 2.15 -19.24 -9.22
N ALA A 245 2.61 -18.13 -9.82
CA ALA A 245 2.86 -16.93 -9.06
C ALA A 245 1.58 -16.47 -8.37
N ASP A 246 1.72 -16.07 -7.12
CA ASP A 246 0.61 -15.43 -6.41
C ASP A 246 0.38 -14.03 -6.98
N ARG A 247 -0.45 -13.96 -8.05
CA ARG A 247 -0.87 -12.70 -8.64
C ARG A 247 -1.78 -11.90 -7.71
N SER A 248 -2.27 -12.54 -6.63
CA SER A 248 -3.18 -11.90 -5.69
C SER A 248 -2.51 -10.78 -4.92
N LEU A 249 -1.19 -10.87 -4.64
CA LEU A 249 -0.50 -9.91 -3.79
C LEU A 249 -0.52 -8.49 -4.38
N SER A 250 -0.11 -8.33 -5.64
CA SER A 250 -0.14 -7.01 -6.32
C SER A 250 -1.55 -6.48 -6.44
N MET A 251 -2.51 -7.37 -6.70
CA MET A 251 -3.91 -6.99 -6.85
C MET A 251 -4.58 -6.68 -5.51
N GLN A 252 -4.20 -7.36 -4.41
CA GLN A 252 -4.63 -7.01 -3.06
C GLN A 252 -4.15 -5.61 -2.67
N PHE A 253 -2.92 -5.23 -3.03
CA PHE A 253 -2.44 -3.86 -2.81
C PHE A 253 -3.26 -2.84 -3.59
N TRP A 254 -3.62 -3.14 -4.85
CA TRP A 254 -4.44 -2.25 -5.67
C TRP A 254 -5.86 -2.16 -5.14
N ALA A 255 -6.47 -3.29 -4.84
CA ALA A 255 -7.79 -3.34 -4.21
C ALA A 255 -7.81 -2.52 -2.91
N SER A 256 -6.84 -2.77 -2.02
CA SER A 256 -6.71 -2.03 -0.77
C SER A 256 -6.52 -0.52 -0.98
N ALA A 257 -5.77 -0.10 -2.01
CA ALA A 257 -5.56 1.31 -2.28
C ALA A 257 -6.82 1.98 -2.82
N LEU A 258 -7.52 1.34 -3.76
CA LEU A 258 -8.79 1.82 -4.30
C LEU A 258 -9.86 1.88 -3.21
N SER A 259 -9.98 0.82 -2.39
CA SER A 259 -10.91 0.77 -1.27
C SER A 259 -10.63 1.88 -0.25
N ARG A 260 -9.37 2.15 0.09
CA ARG A 260 -9.01 3.23 1.02
C ARG A 260 -9.32 4.61 0.48
N ASN A 261 -9.11 4.85 -0.81
CA ASN A 261 -9.52 6.13 -1.42
C ASN A 261 -11.02 6.32 -1.32
N LEU A 262 -11.79 5.30 -1.65
CA LEU A 262 -13.25 5.33 -1.57
C LEU A 262 -13.73 5.53 -0.13
N LEU A 263 -13.16 4.80 0.83
CA LEU A 263 -13.45 4.94 2.25
C LEU A 263 -13.11 6.35 2.76
N ALA A 264 -12.00 6.95 2.31
CA ALA A 264 -11.63 8.32 2.66
C ALA A 264 -12.63 9.34 2.12
N GLU A 265 -13.06 9.19 0.86
CA GLU A 265 -14.08 10.03 0.24
C GLU A 265 -15.44 9.90 0.97
N ALA A 266 -15.85 8.68 1.30
CA ALA A 266 -17.09 8.42 2.06
C ALA A 266 -17.01 8.97 3.49
N GLY A 267 -15.87 8.79 4.18
CA GLY A 267 -15.63 9.35 5.51
C GLY A 267 -15.63 10.88 5.50
N LEU A 268 -15.06 11.50 4.47
CA LEU A 268 -15.11 12.96 4.28
C LEU A 268 -16.54 13.45 4.05
N ALA A 269 -17.33 12.73 3.25
CA ALA A 269 -18.75 13.04 3.05
C ALA A 269 -19.53 12.97 4.37
N TRP A 270 -19.27 11.94 5.18
CA TRP A 270 -19.85 11.80 6.52
C TRP A 270 -19.53 13.02 7.40
N LEU A 271 -18.25 13.37 7.53
CA LEU A 271 -17.82 14.51 8.36
C LEU A 271 -18.41 15.84 7.92
N LYS A 272 -18.55 16.06 6.61
CA LYS A 272 -19.21 17.26 6.05
C LYS A 272 -20.69 17.33 6.43
N HIS A 273 -21.41 16.22 6.32
CA HIS A 273 -22.83 16.17 6.72
C HIS A 273 -23.01 16.43 8.22
N GLU A 274 -22.15 15.90 9.08
CA GLU A 274 -22.19 16.19 10.51
C GLU A 274 -21.88 17.67 10.81
N ARG A 275 -20.88 18.25 10.12
CA ARG A 275 -20.58 19.68 10.24
C ARG A 275 -21.80 20.54 9.89
N ASP A 276 -22.49 20.18 8.83
CA ASP A 276 -23.63 20.94 8.31
C ASP A 276 -24.94 20.62 9.07
N GLY A 277 -24.88 19.75 10.09
CA GLY A 277 -26.03 19.34 10.89
C GLY A 277 -27.06 18.52 10.12
N THR A 278 -26.66 17.92 9.00
CA THR A 278 -27.54 17.08 8.18
C THR A 278 -27.49 15.63 8.63
N GLU A 279 -28.63 14.93 8.49
CA GLU A 279 -28.74 13.53 8.88
C GLU A 279 -27.90 12.63 7.96
N ILE A 280 -27.18 11.69 8.57
CA ILE A 280 -26.45 10.65 7.84
C ILE A 280 -27.44 9.57 7.42
N THR A 281 -27.83 9.56 6.17
CA THR A 281 -28.75 8.55 5.60
C THR A 281 -27.98 7.54 4.73
N PRO A 282 -28.52 6.34 4.49
CA PRO A 282 -27.92 5.38 3.56
C PRO A 282 -27.75 5.94 2.14
N ASP A 283 -28.63 6.86 1.73
CA ASP A 283 -28.60 7.49 0.41
C ASP A 283 -27.33 8.31 0.18
N LEU A 284 -26.74 8.86 1.25
CA LEU A 284 -25.43 9.54 1.18
C LEU A 284 -24.35 8.67 0.58
N PHE A 285 -24.43 7.36 0.78
CA PHE A 285 -23.38 6.40 0.38
C PHE A 285 -23.77 5.54 -0.82
N ARG A 286 -24.94 5.78 -1.44
CA ARG A 286 -25.45 4.96 -2.55
C ARG A 286 -24.47 4.87 -3.73
N ASP A 287 -23.79 5.97 -4.02
CA ASP A 287 -22.87 6.05 -5.17
C ASP A 287 -21.44 5.62 -4.83
N PHE A 288 -21.17 5.30 -3.56
CA PHE A 288 -19.89 4.76 -3.12
C PHE A 288 -19.93 3.24 -3.26
N LEU A 289 -19.49 2.75 -4.42
CA LEU A 289 -19.48 1.33 -4.73
C LEU A 289 -18.12 0.71 -4.39
N ASP A 290 -18.14 -0.38 -3.64
CA ASP A 290 -16.96 -1.16 -3.31
C ASP A 290 -16.24 -1.61 -4.61
N PRO A 291 -14.96 -1.25 -4.82
CA PRO A 291 -14.26 -1.59 -6.05
C PRO A 291 -14.03 -3.10 -6.20
N VAL A 292 -14.16 -3.88 -5.13
CA VAL A 292 -13.95 -5.32 -5.18
C VAL A 292 -15.16 -6.05 -5.74
N ASP A 293 -16.37 -5.75 -5.24
CA ASP A 293 -17.59 -6.48 -5.63
C ASP A 293 -18.67 -5.62 -6.31
N GLY A 294 -18.42 -4.32 -6.44
CA GLY A 294 -19.34 -3.38 -7.11
C GLY A 294 -20.60 -3.04 -6.32
N LYS A 295 -20.70 -3.46 -5.06
CA LYS A 295 -21.85 -3.16 -4.19
C LYS A 295 -21.65 -1.90 -3.38
N PRO A 296 -22.74 -1.27 -2.87
CA PRO A 296 -22.62 -0.16 -1.95
C PRO A 296 -21.81 -0.55 -0.70
N LEU A 297 -21.05 0.44 -0.17
CA LEU A 297 -20.30 0.27 1.07
C LEU A 297 -21.20 -0.15 2.23
N GLU A 298 -20.68 -0.98 3.12
CA GLU A 298 -21.36 -1.30 4.37
C GLU A 298 -21.11 -0.20 5.40
N ILE A 299 -22.20 0.32 5.99
CA ILE A 299 -22.17 1.42 6.94
C ILE A 299 -22.74 0.98 8.28
N ASP A 300 -21.91 0.96 9.31
CA ASP A 300 -22.33 0.86 10.71
C ASP A 300 -22.32 2.26 11.34
N ARG A 301 -23.52 2.83 11.52
CA ARG A 301 -23.67 4.19 12.06
C ARG A 301 -23.38 4.26 13.55
N GLU A 302 -23.68 3.21 14.30
CA GLU A 302 -23.48 3.17 15.74
C GLU A 302 -22.00 3.16 16.08
N SER A 303 -21.25 2.26 15.45
CA SER A 303 -19.79 2.14 15.59
C SER A 303 -19.03 3.15 14.71
N ARG A 304 -19.72 3.87 13.82
CA ARG A 304 -19.14 4.84 12.88
C ARG A 304 -18.11 4.22 11.94
N ILE A 305 -18.37 3.01 11.50
CA ILE A 305 -17.50 2.23 10.63
C ILE A 305 -18.06 2.21 9.21
N ILE A 306 -17.19 2.50 8.24
CA ILE A 306 -17.43 2.28 6.82
C ILE A 306 -16.54 1.12 6.40
N ARG A 307 -17.07 0.15 5.66
CA ARG A 307 -16.37 -1.06 5.24
C ARG A 307 -16.42 -1.26 3.73
N CYS A 308 -15.25 -1.54 3.14
CA CYS A 308 -15.11 -2.26 1.89
C CYS A 308 -14.79 -3.72 2.19
N ARG A 309 -15.45 -4.63 1.49
CA ARG A 309 -15.17 -6.06 1.60
C ARG A 309 -13.85 -6.40 0.94
N GLY A 310 -13.20 -7.41 1.46
CA GLY A 310 -12.00 -7.96 0.85
C GLY A 310 -12.28 -8.86 -0.36
N SER A 311 -11.23 -9.47 -0.87
CA SER A 311 -11.28 -10.33 -2.05
C SER A 311 -12.19 -11.56 -1.88
N ASN A 312 -12.44 -11.97 -0.66
CA ASN A 312 -13.35 -13.08 -0.33
C ASN A 312 -14.85 -12.69 -0.40
N MET A 313 -15.16 -11.40 -0.59
CA MET A 313 -16.52 -10.82 -0.68
C MET A 313 -17.42 -11.08 0.53
N LYS A 314 -16.83 -11.42 1.67
CA LYS A 314 -17.55 -11.65 2.93
C LYS A 314 -17.02 -10.70 3.98
N ALA A 315 -17.90 -10.29 4.89
CA ALA A 315 -17.44 -9.53 6.06
C ALA A 315 -16.62 -10.46 6.96
N ASP A 316 -15.34 -10.13 7.13
CA ASP A 316 -14.46 -10.91 7.97
C ASP A 316 -14.76 -10.66 9.47
N PRO A 317 -14.84 -11.71 10.29
CA PRO A 317 -14.98 -11.56 11.73
C PRO A 317 -13.69 -10.96 12.32
N PRO A 318 -13.79 -10.13 13.38
CA PRO A 318 -12.61 -9.67 14.12
C PRO A 318 -11.80 -10.86 14.65
N ASP A 319 -10.51 -10.88 14.38
CA ASP A 319 -9.60 -11.84 14.99
C ASP A 319 -9.30 -11.40 16.44
N PRO A 320 -9.63 -12.23 17.46
CA PRO A 320 -9.37 -11.92 18.85
C PRO A 320 -7.89 -11.65 19.18
N ALA A 321 -6.97 -12.18 18.37
CA ALA A 321 -5.54 -11.96 18.51
C ALA A 321 -5.05 -10.64 17.87
N SER A 322 -5.89 -9.98 17.08
CA SER A 322 -5.55 -8.71 16.46
C SER A 322 -5.53 -7.57 17.50
N PRO A 323 -4.64 -6.57 17.34
CA PRO A 323 -4.66 -5.39 18.20
C PRO A 323 -6.02 -4.69 18.09
N PRO A 324 -6.47 -4.02 19.16
CA PRO A 324 -7.73 -3.30 19.14
C PRO A 324 -7.75 -2.26 18.00
N PRO A 325 -8.90 -2.02 17.36
CA PRO A 325 -9.01 -1.04 16.29
C PRO A 325 -8.60 0.35 16.79
N PRO A 326 -8.08 1.22 15.92
CA PRO A 326 -7.75 2.60 16.27
C PRO A 326 -9.02 3.37 16.69
N LYS A 327 -8.84 4.48 17.41
CA LYS A 327 -9.98 5.36 17.77
C LYS A 327 -10.61 6.02 16.54
N ALA A 328 -9.82 6.25 15.50
CA ALA A 328 -10.24 6.77 14.20
C ALA A 328 -9.18 6.40 13.15
N GLY A 329 -9.57 6.32 11.88
CA GLY A 329 -8.66 6.01 10.77
C GLY A 329 -8.87 4.65 10.14
N PHE A 330 -8.00 4.31 9.22
CA PHE A 330 -8.03 3.03 8.51
C PHE A 330 -7.49 1.89 9.35
N PHE A 331 -8.16 0.77 9.28
CA PHE A 331 -7.66 -0.53 9.76
C PHE A 331 -8.15 -1.65 8.85
N SER A 332 -7.66 -2.87 9.06
CA SER A 332 -8.07 -4.04 8.29
C SER A 332 -8.51 -5.15 9.24
N VAL A 333 -9.50 -5.93 8.82
CA VAL A 333 -9.94 -7.15 9.49
C VAL A 333 -9.94 -8.24 8.42
N GLY A 334 -9.05 -9.24 8.54
CA GLY A 334 -8.78 -10.14 7.44
C GLY A 334 -8.30 -9.37 6.20
N ASP A 335 -9.00 -9.54 5.07
CA ASP A 335 -8.76 -8.77 3.84
C ASP A 335 -9.70 -7.56 3.66
N ASP A 336 -10.68 -7.37 4.55
CA ASP A 336 -11.54 -6.18 4.57
C ASP A 336 -10.76 -4.91 4.90
N GLN A 337 -11.15 -3.81 4.25
CA GLN A 337 -10.66 -2.48 4.56
C GLN A 337 -11.76 -1.69 5.27
N LEU A 338 -11.43 -1.09 6.41
CA LEU A 338 -12.38 -0.38 7.24
C LEU A 338 -11.85 1.03 7.56
N LEU A 339 -12.79 1.96 7.76
CA LEU A 339 -12.53 3.30 8.24
C LEU A 339 -13.43 3.61 9.43
N ILE A 340 -12.82 3.99 10.56
CA ILE A 340 -13.55 4.59 11.69
C ILE A 340 -13.57 6.10 11.49
N VAL A 341 -14.77 6.67 11.35
CA VAL A 341 -14.99 8.11 11.19
C VAL A 341 -15.09 8.75 12.59
N PRO A 342 -14.24 9.73 12.94
CA PRO A 342 -14.33 10.41 14.23
C PRO A 342 -15.64 11.23 14.33
N ARG A 343 -16.05 11.58 15.55
CA ARG A 343 -17.23 12.42 15.77
C ARG A 343 -16.90 13.90 15.51
N TRP A 344 -17.79 14.59 14.84
CA TRP A 344 -17.78 16.04 14.81
C TRP A 344 -18.12 16.61 16.21
N GLN A 345 -17.32 17.52 16.70
CA GLN A 345 -17.57 18.24 17.95
C GLN A 345 -17.69 19.72 17.60
N PRO A 346 -18.88 20.35 17.80
CA PRO A 346 -18.98 21.78 17.60
C PRO A 346 -18.00 22.51 18.52
N ALA A 347 -17.37 23.56 18.00
CA ALA A 347 -16.50 24.42 18.80
C ALA A 347 -17.27 24.92 20.04
N LYS A 348 -16.68 24.73 21.22
CA LYS A 348 -17.24 25.25 22.47
C LYS A 348 -17.11 26.75 22.52
#